data_1fa0db105bdc493b819fd2b4c75d0612
#
_entry.id   1fa0db105bdc493b819fd2b4c75d0612
#
_cell.length_a   1.000
_cell.length_b   1.000
_cell.length_c   1.000
_cell.angle_alpha   90.00
_cell.angle_beta   90.00
_cell.angle_gamma   90.00
#
_symmetry.space_group_name_H-M   'P 1'
#
loop_
_entity.id
_entity.type
_entity.pdbx_description
1 polymer ?
#
loop_
_entity_poly.entity_id
_entity_poly.type
_entity_poly.pdbx_seq_one_letter_code
_entity_poly.pdbx_strand_id
1 'polypeptide(L)'
;MKEQARFRVATYNTHKCRGIDGRIRPSRVADVLNELEADVIALQEVVSLKGGRREQNQAEYLADAAGYDYRIGETRKLRGAVYGNVVLSRFPVKEVRVYDLTASRREARGCMRCDLEVAPGRIVHLFNVHLGTGYMERRKQARLLMSREVLLSPQLKHPRLIIGDFNEWTRGLVSKTLQHSFESVDIQLHLNRKRTYPGVLPIMHLDHMYFDRELALEEFLLHRSRMALLASDHLPLLAEFRLGGR
;
A
#
# COMPACT_ATOMS: atom_id res chain seq x y z
N MET A 1 -11.20 17.82 25.59
CA MET A 1 -10.06 17.40 24.74
C MET A 1 -10.64 16.53 23.63
N LYS A 2 -10.45 16.87 22.33
CA LYS A 2 -10.87 15.96 21.24
C LYS A 2 -9.96 14.74 21.29
N GLU A 3 -10.54 13.57 21.42
CA GLU A 3 -9.83 12.29 21.40
C GLU A 3 -9.00 12.20 20.12
N GLN A 4 -7.70 11.97 20.27
CA GLN A 4 -6.78 11.88 19.12
C GLN A 4 -6.93 10.49 18.53
N ALA A 5 -7.37 10.41 17.28
CA ALA A 5 -7.53 9.13 16.60
C ALA A 5 -6.15 8.52 16.31
N ARG A 6 -5.95 7.28 16.76
CA ARG A 6 -4.77 6.46 16.42
C ARG A 6 -5.21 5.35 15.49
N PHE A 7 -4.36 4.98 14.55
CA PHE A 7 -4.62 3.86 13.66
C PHE A 7 -3.32 3.25 13.15
N ARG A 8 -3.35 1.96 12.94
CA ARG A 8 -2.24 1.17 12.40
C ARG A 8 -2.51 0.86 10.93
N VAL A 9 -1.52 1.13 10.09
CA VAL A 9 -1.61 0.89 8.65
C VAL A 9 -0.42 0.09 8.15
N ALA A 10 -0.68 -0.88 7.28
CA ALA A 10 0.36 -1.67 6.64
C ALA A 10 0.32 -1.55 5.12
N THR A 11 1.47 -1.75 4.48
CA THR A 11 1.57 -1.99 3.04
C THR A 11 2.29 -3.31 2.78
N TYR A 12 1.80 -4.08 1.82
CA TYR A 12 2.33 -5.40 1.50
C TYR A 12 2.10 -5.79 0.03
N ASN A 13 3.18 -5.92 -0.74
CA ASN A 13 3.09 -6.55 -2.06
C ASN A 13 2.98 -8.08 -1.86
N THR A 14 1.83 -8.65 -2.26
CA THR A 14 1.51 -10.07 -2.03
C THR A 14 2.07 -11.01 -3.10
N HIS A 15 2.66 -10.45 -4.17
CA HIS A 15 3.18 -11.24 -5.30
C HIS A 15 2.16 -12.29 -5.82
N LYS A 16 0.89 -11.89 -5.96
CA LYS A 16 -0.20 -12.79 -6.39
C LYS A 16 -0.42 -13.98 -5.43
N CYS A 17 -0.13 -13.79 -4.15
CA CYS A 17 -0.07 -14.84 -3.11
C CYS A 17 0.91 -15.98 -3.47
N ARG A 18 1.93 -15.69 -4.27
CA ARG A 18 2.98 -16.64 -4.64
C ARG A 18 4.14 -16.52 -3.66
N GLY A 19 4.35 -17.56 -2.88
CA GLY A 19 5.49 -17.66 -1.96
C GLY A 19 6.82 -17.84 -2.67
N ILE A 20 7.92 -17.76 -1.89
CA ILE A 20 9.29 -17.97 -2.38
C ILE A 20 9.52 -19.40 -2.91
N ASP A 21 8.67 -20.38 -2.50
CA ASP A 21 8.64 -21.74 -3.00
C ASP A 21 7.88 -21.89 -4.35
N GLY A 22 7.46 -20.75 -4.96
CA GLY A 22 6.72 -20.71 -6.21
C GLY A 22 5.24 -21.12 -6.12
N ARG A 23 4.75 -21.53 -4.95
CA ARG A 23 3.37 -21.98 -4.75
C ARG A 23 2.43 -20.80 -4.47
N ILE A 24 1.27 -20.78 -5.11
CA ILE A 24 0.21 -19.80 -4.82
C ILE A 24 -0.61 -20.33 -3.65
N ARG A 25 -0.54 -19.62 -2.51
CA ARG A 25 -1.25 -19.99 -1.27
C ARG A 25 -1.75 -18.74 -0.56
N PRO A 26 -2.99 -18.28 -0.85
CA PRO A 26 -3.59 -17.13 -0.19
C PRO A 26 -3.67 -17.27 1.34
N SER A 27 -3.79 -18.50 1.85
CA SER A 27 -3.81 -18.75 3.30
C SER A 27 -2.55 -18.24 4.03
N ARG A 28 -1.37 -18.37 3.41
CA ARG A 28 -0.12 -17.85 3.99
C ARG A 28 -0.12 -16.33 4.10
N VAL A 29 -0.66 -15.66 3.08
CA VAL A 29 -0.82 -14.20 3.12
C VAL A 29 -1.83 -13.82 4.21
N ALA A 30 -2.96 -14.54 4.31
CA ALA A 30 -3.95 -14.31 5.37
C ALA A 30 -3.34 -14.45 6.78
N ASP A 31 -2.50 -15.46 7.00
CA ASP A 31 -1.78 -15.63 8.27
C ASP A 31 -0.91 -14.40 8.58
N VAL A 32 -0.17 -13.88 7.58
CA VAL A 32 0.63 -12.66 7.72
C VAL A 32 -0.26 -11.44 8.04
N LEU A 33 -1.42 -11.29 7.35
CA LEU A 33 -2.33 -10.18 7.62
C LEU A 33 -2.83 -10.19 9.07
N ASN A 34 -3.11 -11.37 9.62
CA ASN A 34 -3.52 -11.53 11.01
C ASN A 34 -2.38 -11.18 11.99
N GLU A 35 -1.13 -11.51 11.67
CA GLU A 35 0.05 -11.14 12.48
C GLU A 35 0.28 -9.63 12.54
N LEU A 36 -0.15 -8.85 11.52
CA LEU A 36 0.07 -7.41 11.46
C LEU A 36 -0.77 -6.61 12.47
N GLU A 37 -1.94 -7.13 12.87
CA GLU A 37 -2.89 -6.42 13.74
C GLU A 37 -3.14 -4.96 13.31
N ALA A 38 -3.16 -4.70 12.01
CA ALA A 38 -3.37 -3.38 11.46
C ALA A 38 -4.87 -3.04 11.36
N ASP A 39 -5.23 -1.77 11.34
CA ASP A 39 -6.61 -1.32 11.07
C ASP A 39 -6.88 -1.24 9.57
N VAL A 40 -5.83 -0.96 8.79
CA VAL A 40 -5.88 -0.81 7.33
C VAL A 40 -4.66 -1.48 6.70
N ILE A 41 -4.87 -2.21 5.60
CA ILE A 41 -3.78 -2.86 4.86
C ILE A 41 -3.91 -2.55 3.38
N ALA A 42 -2.88 -1.93 2.80
CA ALA A 42 -2.77 -1.69 1.37
C ALA A 42 -1.97 -2.82 0.72
N LEU A 43 -2.64 -3.60 -0.11
CA LEU A 43 -2.05 -4.73 -0.82
C LEU A 43 -1.78 -4.38 -2.28
N GLN A 44 -0.69 -4.88 -2.83
CA GLN A 44 -0.36 -4.80 -4.24
C GLN A 44 -0.29 -6.21 -4.84
N GLU A 45 -0.42 -6.28 -6.15
CA GLU A 45 -0.39 -7.53 -6.94
C GLU A 45 -1.46 -8.57 -6.57
N VAL A 46 -2.65 -8.14 -6.21
CA VAL A 46 -3.74 -9.07 -5.90
C VAL A 46 -4.46 -9.50 -7.17
N VAL A 47 -4.75 -10.81 -7.27
CA VAL A 47 -5.50 -11.43 -8.38
C VAL A 47 -6.85 -11.92 -7.87
N SER A 48 -7.94 -11.48 -8.47
CA SER A 48 -9.29 -11.86 -8.04
C SER A 48 -10.14 -12.31 -9.22
N LEU A 49 -10.49 -13.59 -9.23
CA LEU A 49 -11.38 -14.21 -10.21
C LEU A 49 -12.76 -14.44 -9.59
N LYS A 50 -13.71 -13.58 -9.93
CA LYS A 50 -15.11 -13.75 -9.50
C LYS A 50 -15.72 -15.02 -10.10
N GLY A 51 -16.45 -15.79 -9.29
CA GLY A 51 -17.08 -17.04 -9.73
C GLY A 51 -16.13 -18.23 -9.86
N GLY A 52 -14.84 -18.05 -9.54
CA GLY A 52 -13.87 -19.14 -9.43
C GLY A 52 -13.92 -19.82 -8.06
N ARG A 53 -12.93 -20.69 -7.79
CA ARG A 53 -12.73 -21.26 -6.45
C ARG A 53 -12.45 -20.11 -5.45
N ARG A 54 -12.81 -20.30 -4.16
CA ARG A 54 -12.66 -19.29 -3.12
C ARG A 54 -11.26 -18.65 -3.10
N GLU A 55 -10.21 -19.44 -3.18
CA GLU A 55 -8.81 -18.96 -3.19
C GLU A 55 -8.40 -18.23 -4.48
N GLN A 56 -9.17 -18.36 -5.56
CA GLN A 56 -8.92 -17.63 -6.81
C GLN A 56 -9.46 -16.19 -6.76
N ASN A 57 -10.38 -15.88 -5.85
CA ASN A 57 -10.79 -14.54 -5.52
C ASN A 57 -9.97 -14.05 -4.32
N GLN A 58 -8.68 -13.73 -4.56
CA GLN A 58 -7.73 -13.43 -3.49
C GLN A 58 -8.19 -12.25 -2.62
N ALA A 59 -8.76 -11.19 -3.21
CA ALA A 59 -9.20 -10.02 -2.43
C ALA A 59 -10.26 -10.38 -1.39
N GLU A 60 -11.31 -11.09 -1.81
CA GLU A 60 -12.38 -11.55 -0.92
C GLU A 60 -11.87 -12.58 0.09
N TYR A 61 -11.07 -13.55 -0.37
CA TYR A 61 -10.50 -14.57 0.50
C TYR A 61 -9.67 -13.96 1.64
N LEU A 62 -8.79 -12.98 1.33
CA LEU A 62 -7.92 -12.33 2.29
C LEU A 62 -8.73 -11.45 3.26
N ALA A 63 -9.74 -10.74 2.74
CA ALA A 63 -10.62 -9.93 3.55
C ALA A 63 -11.40 -10.78 4.58
N ASP A 64 -12.05 -11.85 4.11
CA ASP A 64 -12.80 -12.78 4.97
C ASP A 64 -11.92 -13.44 6.03
N ALA A 65 -10.73 -13.93 5.61
CA ALA A 65 -9.84 -14.66 6.51
C ALA A 65 -9.23 -13.79 7.61
N ALA A 66 -9.11 -12.48 7.38
CA ALA A 66 -8.51 -11.54 8.31
C ALA A 66 -9.54 -10.56 8.95
N GLY A 67 -10.82 -10.69 8.60
CA GLY A 67 -11.91 -9.91 9.22
C GLY A 67 -11.94 -8.44 8.81
N TYR A 68 -11.79 -8.16 7.50
CA TYR A 68 -11.82 -6.82 6.94
C TYR A 68 -12.92 -6.67 5.87
N ASP A 69 -13.38 -5.44 5.70
CA ASP A 69 -13.96 -5.02 4.43
C ASP A 69 -12.86 -4.78 3.40
N TYR A 70 -13.17 -4.93 2.10
CA TYR A 70 -12.18 -4.65 1.07
C TYR A 70 -12.70 -3.76 -0.06
N ARG A 71 -11.76 -3.07 -0.71
CA ARG A 71 -11.96 -2.38 -1.99
C ARG A 71 -10.86 -2.79 -2.94
N ILE A 72 -11.20 -2.98 -4.22
CA ILE A 72 -10.26 -3.37 -5.25
C ILE A 72 -10.17 -2.28 -6.32
N GLY A 73 -8.95 -1.86 -6.64
CA GLY A 73 -8.61 -0.97 -7.74
C GLY A 73 -8.00 -1.78 -8.88
N GLU A 74 -8.82 -2.09 -9.90
CA GLU A 74 -8.36 -2.81 -11.07
C GLU A 74 -7.34 -1.98 -11.85
N THR A 75 -6.19 -2.57 -12.17
CA THR A 75 -5.19 -1.99 -13.08
C THR A 75 -5.24 -2.68 -14.44
N ARG A 76 -5.54 -3.97 -14.47
CA ARG A 76 -5.67 -4.76 -15.71
C ARG A 76 -6.41 -6.07 -15.47
N LYS A 77 -6.74 -6.74 -16.57
CA LYS A 77 -7.16 -8.16 -16.54
C LYS A 77 -5.94 -9.07 -16.68
N LEU A 78 -5.89 -10.10 -15.86
CA LEU A 78 -4.89 -11.17 -15.94
C LEU A 78 -5.61 -12.52 -16.11
N ARG A 79 -5.58 -13.09 -17.33
CA ARG A 79 -6.28 -14.34 -17.67
C ARG A 79 -7.75 -14.34 -17.24
N GLY A 80 -8.46 -13.23 -17.47
CA GLY A 80 -9.86 -13.05 -17.10
C GLY A 80 -10.12 -12.61 -15.64
N ALA A 81 -9.13 -12.70 -14.76
CA ALA A 81 -9.23 -12.20 -13.40
C ALA A 81 -8.89 -10.71 -13.32
N VAL A 82 -9.44 -10.02 -12.33
CA VAL A 82 -9.02 -8.66 -11.95
C VAL A 82 -7.62 -8.74 -11.32
N TYR A 83 -6.70 -7.90 -11.77
CA TYR A 83 -5.39 -7.71 -11.15
C TYR A 83 -5.24 -6.24 -10.76
N GLY A 84 -4.79 -5.99 -9.54
CA GLY A 84 -4.60 -4.62 -9.09
C GLY A 84 -4.25 -4.46 -7.62
N ASN A 85 -4.52 -3.25 -7.12
CA ASN A 85 -4.32 -2.88 -5.74
C ASN A 85 -5.60 -3.16 -4.93
N VAL A 86 -5.43 -3.58 -3.68
CA VAL A 86 -6.55 -3.81 -2.75
C VAL A 86 -6.29 -3.02 -1.47
N VAL A 87 -7.32 -2.44 -0.90
CA VAL A 87 -7.31 -1.90 0.45
C VAL A 87 -8.26 -2.71 1.30
N LEU A 88 -7.72 -3.30 2.35
CA LEU A 88 -8.46 -3.95 3.43
C LEU A 88 -8.62 -2.92 4.56
N SER A 89 -9.81 -2.76 5.12
CA SER A 89 -10.07 -1.75 6.15
C SER A 89 -11.09 -2.21 7.17
N ARG A 90 -10.82 -1.92 8.45
CA ARG A 90 -11.79 -1.99 9.54
C ARG A 90 -12.60 -0.71 9.67
N PHE A 91 -12.11 0.38 9.05
CA PHE A 91 -12.80 1.66 9.01
C PHE A 91 -13.75 1.76 7.82
N PRO A 92 -14.83 2.56 7.93
CA PRO A 92 -15.69 2.86 6.80
C PRO A 92 -14.93 3.53 5.68
N VAL A 93 -15.08 3.03 4.46
CA VAL A 93 -14.54 3.63 3.22
C VAL A 93 -15.61 4.50 2.58
N LYS A 94 -15.42 5.83 2.59
CA LYS A 94 -16.40 6.81 2.09
C LYS A 94 -16.33 6.99 0.58
N GLU A 95 -15.14 6.98 0.01
CA GLU A 95 -14.92 7.16 -1.43
C GLU A 95 -13.76 6.28 -1.89
N VAL A 96 -13.85 5.79 -3.13
CA VAL A 96 -12.76 5.07 -3.81
C VAL A 96 -12.54 5.72 -5.17
N ARG A 97 -11.29 6.02 -5.50
CA ARG A 97 -10.86 6.43 -6.85
C ARG A 97 -9.66 5.63 -7.30
N VAL A 98 -9.64 5.29 -8.57
CA VAL A 98 -8.50 4.60 -9.20
C VAL A 98 -7.93 5.55 -10.26
N TYR A 99 -6.63 5.76 -10.21
CA TYR A 99 -5.88 6.59 -11.14
C TYR A 99 -4.96 5.72 -11.98
N ASP A 100 -5.05 5.85 -13.30
CA ASP A 100 -4.15 5.17 -14.22
C ASP A 100 -2.79 5.88 -14.24
N LEU A 101 -1.75 5.16 -13.83
CA LEU A 101 -0.37 5.62 -13.86
C LEU A 101 0.43 4.96 -14.99
N THR A 102 -0.23 4.27 -15.91
CA THR A 102 0.44 3.51 -16.98
C THR A 102 1.32 4.40 -17.85
N ALA A 103 2.58 4.05 -17.96
CA ALA A 103 3.48 4.64 -18.94
C ALA A 103 3.31 3.94 -20.28
N SER A 104 3.30 4.70 -21.37
CA SER A 104 3.07 4.16 -22.73
C SER A 104 3.86 2.89 -23.00
N ARG A 105 3.21 1.86 -23.54
CA ARG A 105 3.78 0.54 -23.91
C ARG A 105 4.41 -0.24 -22.74
N ARG A 106 4.08 0.08 -21.50
CA ARG A 106 4.52 -0.63 -20.29
C ARG A 106 3.36 -1.38 -19.64
N GLU A 107 3.68 -2.16 -18.63
CA GLU A 107 2.69 -2.85 -17.82
C GLU A 107 1.76 -1.83 -17.14
N ALA A 108 0.47 -2.12 -17.11
CA ALA A 108 -0.51 -1.26 -16.47
C ALA A 108 -0.19 -1.10 -14.97
N ARG A 109 -0.14 0.14 -14.52
CA ARG A 109 0.12 0.53 -13.14
C ARG A 109 -0.92 1.55 -12.68
N GLY A 110 -1.20 1.56 -11.40
CA GLY A 110 -2.24 2.43 -10.86
C GLY A 110 -1.98 2.87 -9.44
N CYS A 111 -2.71 3.91 -9.07
CA CYS A 111 -2.84 4.37 -7.70
C CYS A 111 -4.32 4.29 -7.32
N MET A 112 -4.62 3.69 -6.18
CA MET A 112 -5.97 3.59 -5.64
C MET A 112 -6.08 4.49 -4.41
N ARG A 113 -6.99 5.47 -4.44
CA ARG A 113 -7.34 6.29 -3.27
C ARG A 113 -8.56 5.69 -2.58
N CYS A 114 -8.46 5.54 -1.25
CA CYS A 114 -9.57 5.26 -0.36
C CYS A 114 -9.67 6.37 0.69
N ASP A 115 -10.84 6.96 0.84
CA ASP A 115 -11.12 7.94 1.88
C ASP A 115 -11.66 7.21 3.10
N LEU A 116 -10.83 7.09 4.13
CA LEU A 116 -11.08 6.29 5.32
C LEU A 116 -11.56 7.18 6.47
N GLU A 117 -12.70 6.86 7.05
CA GLU A 117 -13.17 7.52 8.28
C GLU A 117 -12.54 6.84 9.50
N VAL A 118 -11.35 7.29 9.90
CA VAL A 118 -10.56 6.70 11.01
C VAL A 118 -11.11 7.02 12.39
N ALA A 119 -11.97 8.03 12.49
CA ALA A 119 -12.81 8.34 13.64
C ALA A 119 -14.02 9.16 13.17
N PRO A 120 -15.09 9.33 13.95
CA PRO A 120 -16.28 10.06 13.52
C PRO A 120 -15.96 11.45 12.96
N GLY A 121 -16.25 11.65 11.65
CA GLY A 121 -15.95 12.88 10.90
C GLY A 121 -14.46 13.15 10.64
N ARG A 122 -13.57 12.20 10.92
CA ARG A 122 -12.13 12.32 10.70
C ARG A 122 -11.69 11.41 9.57
N ILE A 123 -11.42 12.00 8.42
CA ILE A 123 -11.06 11.29 7.19
C ILE A 123 -9.56 11.36 6.93
N VAL A 124 -8.99 10.28 6.41
CA VAL A 124 -7.64 10.19 5.85
C VAL A 124 -7.75 9.71 4.40
N HIS A 125 -7.10 10.42 3.48
CA HIS A 125 -6.97 9.98 2.09
C HIS A 125 -5.81 8.99 1.97
N LEU A 126 -6.09 7.69 1.96
CA LEU A 126 -5.09 6.65 1.73
C LEU A 126 -4.88 6.43 0.23
N PHE A 127 -3.65 6.56 -0.24
CA PHE A 127 -3.23 6.25 -1.61
C PHE A 127 -2.39 4.98 -1.61
N ASN A 128 -2.92 3.90 -2.17
CA ASN A 128 -2.21 2.64 -2.39
C ASN A 128 -1.59 2.66 -3.78
N VAL A 129 -0.27 2.69 -3.84
CA VAL A 129 0.51 2.90 -5.07
C VAL A 129 1.28 1.64 -5.44
N HIS A 130 1.32 1.30 -6.75
CA HIS A 130 2.24 0.33 -7.29
C HIS A 130 2.84 0.88 -8.59
N LEU A 131 4.13 1.25 -8.55
CA LEU A 131 4.84 1.84 -9.68
C LEU A 131 5.56 0.78 -10.53
N GLY A 132 6.02 1.20 -11.69
CA GLY A 132 6.80 0.37 -12.61
C GLY A 132 8.26 0.20 -12.20
N THR A 133 8.90 -0.84 -12.75
CA THR A 133 10.31 -1.17 -12.43
C THR A 133 11.32 -0.33 -13.21
N GLY A 134 10.91 0.30 -14.33
CA GLY A 134 11.79 1.09 -15.19
C GLY A 134 12.00 2.52 -14.67
N TYR A 135 13.24 3.04 -14.71
CA TYR A 135 13.54 4.41 -14.25
C TYR A 135 12.72 5.50 -14.98
N MET A 136 12.70 5.47 -16.32
CA MET A 136 11.94 6.46 -17.11
C MET A 136 10.44 6.32 -16.95
N GLU A 137 9.97 5.11 -16.72
CA GLU A 137 8.59 4.81 -16.39
C GLU A 137 8.20 5.46 -15.06
N ARG A 138 8.96 5.22 -13.99
CA ARG A 138 8.72 5.84 -12.67
C ARG A 138 8.80 7.37 -12.72
N ARG A 139 9.70 7.93 -13.53
CA ARG A 139 9.77 9.39 -13.72
C ARG A 139 8.46 9.97 -14.25
N LYS A 140 7.82 9.30 -15.21
CA LYS A 140 6.53 9.70 -15.75
C LYS A 140 5.42 9.50 -14.74
N GLN A 141 5.42 8.37 -14.06
CA GLN A 141 4.45 8.04 -13.02
C GLN A 141 4.52 9.00 -11.82
N ALA A 142 5.71 9.41 -11.39
CA ALA A 142 5.88 10.42 -10.34
C ALA A 142 5.24 11.76 -10.70
N ARG A 143 5.38 12.20 -11.97
CA ARG A 143 4.74 13.44 -12.43
C ARG A 143 3.21 13.34 -12.42
N LEU A 144 2.65 12.19 -12.85
CA LEU A 144 1.22 11.95 -12.81
C LEU A 144 0.72 11.90 -11.35
N LEU A 145 1.43 11.18 -10.49
CA LEU A 145 1.10 11.07 -9.07
C LEU A 145 1.10 12.45 -8.38
N MET A 146 2.07 13.30 -8.69
CA MET A 146 2.20 14.67 -8.15
C MET A 146 1.40 15.71 -8.94
N SER A 147 0.42 15.31 -9.72
CA SER A 147 -0.45 16.24 -10.45
C SER A 147 -1.61 16.76 -9.58
N ARG A 148 -2.27 17.82 -10.07
CA ARG A 148 -3.52 18.34 -9.49
C ARG A 148 -4.71 17.39 -9.66
N GLU A 149 -4.58 16.35 -10.44
CA GLU A 149 -5.61 15.32 -10.62
C GLU A 149 -5.49 14.24 -9.56
N VAL A 150 -4.31 14.04 -8.96
CA VAL A 150 -4.03 13.01 -7.96
C VAL A 150 -3.66 13.65 -6.62
N LEU A 151 -2.38 13.68 -6.25
CA LEU A 151 -1.95 14.08 -4.90
C LEU A 151 -2.08 15.58 -4.61
N LEU A 152 -1.91 16.44 -5.60
CA LEU A 152 -2.03 17.90 -5.43
C LEU A 152 -3.43 18.43 -5.79
N SER A 153 -4.44 17.57 -5.77
CA SER A 153 -5.82 17.97 -6.04
C SER A 153 -6.32 18.93 -4.95
N PRO A 154 -6.90 20.08 -5.35
CA PRO A 154 -7.49 21.04 -4.40
C PRO A 154 -8.76 20.50 -3.72
N GLN A 155 -9.29 19.37 -4.20
CA GLN A 155 -10.45 18.69 -3.61
C GLN A 155 -10.09 17.86 -2.38
N LEU A 156 -8.81 17.52 -2.19
CA LEU A 156 -8.33 16.78 -1.03
C LEU A 156 -8.27 17.72 0.19
N LYS A 157 -9.23 17.58 1.10
CA LYS A 157 -9.41 18.44 2.28
C LYS A 157 -8.88 17.82 3.57
N HIS A 158 -8.44 16.57 3.52
CA HIS A 158 -7.99 15.80 4.67
C HIS A 158 -6.56 15.33 4.47
N PRO A 159 -5.86 14.93 5.54
CA PRO A 159 -4.49 14.43 5.43
C PRO A 159 -4.37 13.25 4.47
N ARG A 160 -3.26 13.23 3.74
CA ARG A 160 -2.92 12.18 2.78
C ARG A 160 -1.89 11.23 3.39
N LEU A 161 -2.08 9.95 3.14
CA LEU A 161 -1.14 8.88 3.44
C LEU A 161 -0.89 8.10 2.16
N ILE A 162 0.34 8.10 1.66
CA ILE A 162 0.73 7.48 0.39
C ILE A 162 1.65 6.31 0.71
N ILE A 163 1.19 5.09 0.40
CA ILE A 163 1.91 3.87 0.74
C ILE A 163 1.89 2.89 -0.43
N GLY A 164 2.82 1.96 -0.47
CA GLY A 164 2.84 0.91 -1.48
C GLY A 164 4.23 0.54 -1.97
N ASP A 165 4.24 -0.21 -3.07
CA ASP A 165 5.44 -0.61 -3.78
C ASP A 165 5.79 0.44 -4.86
N PHE A 166 6.84 1.21 -4.58
CA PHE A 166 7.34 2.24 -5.49
C PHE A 166 8.38 1.72 -6.48
N ASN A 167 8.80 0.46 -6.33
CA ASN A 167 9.86 -0.15 -7.14
C ASN A 167 11.14 0.73 -7.23
N GLU A 168 11.37 1.56 -6.21
CA GLU A 168 12.48 2.53 -6.17
C GLU A 168 13.48 2.17 -5.09
N TRP A 169 14.55 1.52 -5.45
CA TRP A 169 15.59 0.97 -4.56
C TRP A 169 16.67 1.99 -4.12
N THR A 170 16.77 3.10 -4.85
CA THR A 170 17.68 4.20 -4.50
C THR A 170 16.86 5.44 -4.20
N ARG A 171 17.44 6.46 -3.55
CA ARG A 171 16.83 7.79 -3.45
C ARG A 171 16.70 8.38 -4.87
N GLY A 172 15.74 7.87 -5.60
CA GLY A 172 15.47 8.24 -6.97
C GLY A 172 14.61 9.49 -7.08
N LEU A 173 14.07 9.68 -8.27
CA LEU A 173 13.30 10.86 -8.58
C LEU A 173 11.95 10.88 -7.85
N VAL A 174 11.31 9.71 -7.67
CA VAL A 174 9.99 9.63 -7.01
C VAL A 174 10.13 10.05 -5.55
N SER A 175 11.07 9.45 -4.82
CA SER A 175 11.33 9.79 -3.42
C SER A 175 11.67 11.28 -3.25
N LYS A 176 12.55 11.82 -4.09
CA LYS A 176 12.90 13.24 -4.05
C LYS A 176 11.70 14.15 -4.31
N THR A 177 10.85 13.79 -5.28
CA THR A 177 9.67 14.60 -5.62
C THR A 177 8.63 14.59 -4.50
N LEU A 178 8.35 13.42 -3.91
CA LEU A 178 7.41 13.30 -2.80
C LEU A 178 7.90 14.00 -1.54
N GLN A 179 9.19 13.90 -1.20
CA GLN A 179 9.80 14.50 -0.01
C GLN A 179 9.76 16.05 0.00
N HIS A 180 9.52 16.70 -1.14
CA HIS A 180 9.30 18.15 -1.18
C HIS A 180 7.94 18.56 -0.57
N SER A 181 6.96 17.66 -0.58
CA SER A 181 5.60 17.97 -0.16
C SER A 181 5.10 17.13 1.01
N PHE A 182 5.73 15.99 1.26
CA PHE A 182 5.32 15.02 2.27
C PHE A 182 6.46 14.64 3.20
N GLU A 183 6.13 14.33 4.44
CA GLU A 183 7.05 13.64 5.35
C GLU A 183 7.24 12.19 4.88
N SER A 184 8.39 11.61 5.20
CA SER A 184 8.70 10.21 4.90
C SER A 184 9.08 9.50 6.19
N VAL A 185 8.60 8.28 6.34
CA VAL A 185 8.95 7.44 7.50
C VAL A 185 10.46 7.30 7.66
N ASP A 186 11.19 7.10 6.57
CA ASP A 186 12.65 6.92 6.58
C ASP A 186 13.42 8.14 7.08
N ILE A 187 12.90 9.35 6.83
CA ILE A 187 13.56 10.61 7.21
C ILE A 187 13.37 10.89 8.69
N GLN A 188 12.13 10.77 9.18
CA GLN A 188 11.81 11.11 10.57
C GLN A 188 12.55 10.22 11.59
N LEU A 189 12.71 8.95 11.26
CA LEU A 189 13.29 7.99 12.20
C LEU A 189 14.80 7.81 12.05
N HIS A 190 15.47 8.49 11.11
CA HIS A 190 16.88 8.30 10.78
C HIS A 190 17.31 6.83 10.66
N LEU A 191 16.34 5.93 10.40
CA LEU A 191 16.54 4.50 10.44
C LEU A 191 17.30 4.05 9.20
N ASN A 192 18.23 3.14 9.42
CA ASN A 192 18.71 2.28 8.34
C ASN A 192 17.51 1.82 7.53
N ARG A 193 17.47 2.16 6.24
CA ARG A 193 16.38 1.86 5.32
C ARG A 193 15.86 0.46 5.56
N LYS A 194 14.58 0.33 5.90
CA LYS A 194 13.94 -0.96 6.08
C LYS A 194 13.82 -1.63 4.73
N ARG A 195 14.72 -2.56 4.45
CA ARG A 195 14.79 -3.28 3.18
C ARG A 195 13.70 -4.34 3.16
N THR A 196 12.84 -4.29 2.15
CA THR A 196 11.64 -5.13 2.05
C THR A 196 11.79 -6.26 1.05
N TYR A 197 12.74 -6.16 0.09
CA TYR A 197 12.89 -7.09 -1.02
C TYR A 197 14.35 -7.50 -1.26
N PRO A 198 14.65 -8.75 -1.68
CA PRO A 198 13.78 -9.92 -1.47
C PRO A 198 13.66 -10.26 0.02
N GLY A 199 12.46 -10.72 0.43
CA GLY A 199 12.14 -10.91 1.85
C GLY A 199 13.13 -11.77 2.61
N VAL A 200 13.69 -12.83 1.98
CA VAL A 200 14.65 -13.76 2.61
C VAL A 200 15.99 -13.08 2.91
N LEU A 201 16.51 -12.29 1.99
CA LEU A 201 17.72 -11.49 2.14
C LEU A 201 17.45 -10.07 1.66
N PRO A 202 16.82 -9.21 2.48
CA PRO A 202 16.41 -7.89 2.05
C PRO A 202 17.61 -7.00 1.73
N ILE A 203 17.77 -6.66 0.46
CA ILE A 203 18.83 -5.78 -0.05
C ILE A 203 18.29 -4.49 -0.65
N MET A 204 17.00 -4.47 -1.03
CA MET A 204 16.34 -3.34 -1.66
C MET A 204 15.19 -2.82 -0.81
N HIS A 205 14.98 -1.50 -0.86
CA HIS A 205 13.90 -0.78 -0.21
C HIS A 205 12.92 -0.33 -1.29
N LEU A 206 11.92 -1.15 -1.60
CA LEU A 206 10.96 -0.92 -2.68
C LEU A 206 9.65 -0.34 -2.18
N ASP A 207 9.27 -0.67 -0.95
CA ASP A 207 8.03 -0.26 -0.32
C ASP A 207 8.27 0.99 0.53
N HIS A 208 7.42 1.99 0.39
CA HIS A 208 7.59 3.29 1.03
C HIS A 208 6.29 3.79 1.64
N MET A 209 6.40 4.72 2.61
CA MET A 209 5.29 5.46 3.19
C MET A 209 5.62 6.95 3.26
N TYR A 210 4.72 7.79 2.72
CA TYR A 210 4.77 9.24 2.77
C TYR A 210 3.46 9.77 3.35
N PHE A 211 3.49 10.88 4.08
CA PHE A 211 2.32 11.38 4.77
C PHE A 211 2.35 12.89 4.98
N ASP A 212 1.18 13.50 5.12
CA ASP A 212 1.03 14.90 5.49
C ASP A 212 1.39 15.13 6.96
N ARG A 213 1.84 16.35 7.29
CA ARG A 213 2.28 16.75 8.63
C ARG A 213 1.21 16.69 9.71
N GLU A 214 -0.06 16.66 9.31
CA GLU A 214 -1.19 16.46 10.20
C GLU A 214 -1.27 15.04 10.80
N LEU A 215 -0.53 14.10 10.20
CA LEU A 215 -0.33 12.75 10.72
C LEU A 215 1.00 12.70 11.48
N ALA A 216 0.95 12.35 12.76
CA ALA A 216 2.14 12.09 13.55
C ALA A 216 2.46 10.61 13.53
N LEU A 217 3.64 10.25 13.04
CA LEU A 217 4.15 8.88 13.10
C LEU A 217 4.56 8.55 14.54
N GLU A 218 3.96 7.51 15.13
CA GLU A 218 4.26 7.07 16.50
C GLU A 218 5.13 5.80 16.51
N GLU A 219 4.86 4.85 15.63
CA GLU A 219 5.63 3.61 15.49
C GLU A 219 5.83 3.24 14.03
N PHE A 220 6.97 2.60 13.73
CA PHE A 220 7.25 2.02 12.42
C PHE A 220 8.09 0.76 12.53
N LEU A 221 7.64 -0.31 11.88
CA LEU A 221 8.36 -1.57 11.86
C LEU A 221 8.29 -2.30 10.52
N LEU A 222 9.32 -3.06 10.24
CA LEU A 222 9.34 -4.06 9.20
C LEU A 222 8.88 -5.38 9.82
N HIS A 223 7.73 -5.89 9.38
CA HIS A 223 7.24 -7.18 9.87
C HIS A 223 8.02 -8.34 9.22
N ARG A 224 8.68 -9.12 10.06
CA ARG A 224 9.55 -10.23 9.62
C ARG A 224 9.29 -11.49 10.44
N SER A 225 8.18 -12.15 10.17
CA SER A 225 7.87 -13.47 10.69
C SER A 225 8.35 -14.58 9.75
N ARG A 226 8.35 -15.83 10.24
CA ARG A 226 8.60 -16.99 9.38
C ARG A 226 7.59 -17.10 8.26
N MET A 227 6.32 -16.75 8.53
CA MET A 227 5.25 -16.77 7.55
C MET A 227 5.44 -15.66 6.52
N ALA A 228 5.77 -14.43 6.92
CA ALA A 228 6.05 -13.33 6.02
C ALA A 228 7.22 -13.65 5.06
N LEU A 229 8.27 -14.29 5.54
CA LEU A 229 9.41 -14.74 4.72
C LEU A 229 9.03 -15.79 3.67
N LEU A 230 7.98 -16.58 3.90
CA LEU A 230 7.53 -17.64 2.99
C LEU A 230 6.43 -17.18 2.03
N ALA A 231 5.57 -16.25 2.47
CA ALA A 231 4.31 -15.91 1.79
C ALA A 231 4.47 -15.04 0.55
N SER A 232 5.51 -14.20 0.50
CA SER A 232 5.82 -13.30 -0.63
C SER A 232 7.34 -13.09 -0.73
N ASP A 233 7.79 -12.52 -1.84
CA ASP A 233 9.16 -12.01 -2.00
C ASP A 233 9.35 -10.60 -1.43
N HIS A 234 8.28 -9.94 -0.97
CA HIS A 234 8.29 -8.71 -0.19
C HIS A 234 7.99 -8.98 1.29
N LEU A 235 8.40 -8.05 2.15
CA LEU A 235 8.02 -8.01 3.57
C LEU A 235 7.09 -6.83 3.84
N PRO A 236 6.06 -7.01 4.70
CA PRO A 236 5.16 -5.91 5.06
C PRO A 236 5.87 -4.81 5.84
N LEU A 237 5.51 -3.56 5.55
CA LEU A 237 5.77 -2.42 6.41
C LEU A 237 4.52 -2.08 7.22
N LEU A 238 4.70 -1.79 8.50
CA LEU A 238 3.63 -1.39 9.42
C LEU A 238 4.01 -0.07 10.07
N ALA A 239 3.04 0.84 10.18
CA ALA A 239 3.19 2.09 10.88
C ALA A 239 1.95 2.40 11.74
N GLU A 240 2.17 3.03 12.89
CA GLU A 240 1.10 3.62 13.70
C GLU A 240 1.13 5.14 13.54
N PHE A 241 -0.02 5.70 13.22
CA PHE A 241 -0.21 7.14 13.06
C PHE A 241 -1.22 7.66 14.07
N ARG A 242 -0.99 8.90 14.50
CA ARG A 242 -1.94 9.69 15.27
C ARG A 242 -2.41 10.88 14.44
N LEU A 243 -3.73 10.99 14.27
CA LEU A 243 -4.37 12.10 13.59
C LEU A 243 -4.67 13.23 14.59
N GLY A 244 -4.27 14.43 14.28
CA GLY A 244 -4.42 15.60 15.14
C GLY A 244 -3.07 16.10 15.65
N GLY A 245 -2.06 16.01 14.78
CA GLY A 245 -0.70 16.49 14.99
C GLY A 245 -0.61 17.91 15.51
N ARG A 246 0.57 18.25 15.87
CA ARG A 246 1.17 19.40 16.55
C ARG A 246 0.28 20.59 16.84
#